data_445cd495209c33f7f95e2c0f5dd8231a
#
_entry.id   445cd495209c33f7f95e2c0f5dd8231a
#
_cell.length_a   1.000
_cell.length_b   1.000
_cell.length_c   1.000
_cell.angle_alpha   90.00
_cell.angle_beta   90.00
_cell.angle_gamma   90.00
#
_symmetry.space_group_name_H-M   'P 1'
#
loop_
_entity.id
_entity.type
_entity.pdbx_description
1 polymer ?
#
loop_
_entity_poly.entity_id
_entity_poly.type
_entity_poly.pdbx_seq_one_letter_code
_entity_poly.pdbx_strand_id
1 'polypeptide(L)'
;MGSQLIFESDEDRWEFLELMRDCCHDAQVTIVAWCLMGDHVDLVLLDYEDNMSAAMQRLLLTYARRFNKRTGRSGCLFRERFERCSLDTDRQVMEAVRSVHADPQDAGINLIERYPWSSFAEHLRVYDGDEADARRGFSDPSCVLELFGSAKVFIAYSLSTPDGGDPAMRDLVEMELERRVFADELAKGCGVALQRVKAAPPAQRNIVILGLHDAGFTVRQIERYTGISKSTASRIVRARARTAVRTDGSLG
;
A
#
# COMPACT_ATOMS: atom_id res chain seq x y z
N MET A 1 -5.14 -9.09 -33.75
CA MET A 1 -4.69 -10.42 -33.30
C MET A 1 -5.01 -10.46 -31.80
N GLY A 2 -5.84 -11.43 -31.34
CA GLY A 2 -6.16 -11.54 -29.95
C GLY A 2 -4.91 -11.84 -29.15
N SER A 3 -4.73 -11.17 -28.00
CA SER A 3 -3.67 -11.50 -27.06
C SER A 3 -3.88 -12.92 -26.53
N GLN A 4 -2.78 -13.61 -26.24
CA GLN A 4 -2.84 -14.99 -25.76
C GLN A 4 -3.28 -14.97 -24.30
N LEU A 5 -4.35 -15.69 -23.97
CA LEU A 5 -4.77 -15.87 -22.58
C LEU A 5 -3.69 -16.61 -21.78
N ILE A 6 -3.39 -16.06 -20.62
CA ILE A 6 -2.51 -16.67 -19.62
C ILE A 6 -3.31 -17.30 -18.46
N PHE A 7 -4.60 -16.95 -18.35
CA PHE A 7 -5.57 -17.55 -17.45
C PHE A 7 -6.80 -17.98 -18.28
N GLU A 8 -7.12 -19.26 -18.25
CA GLU A 8 -8.30 -19.83 -18.95
C GLU A 8 -9.44 -20.13 -17.96
N SER A 9 -9.12 -20.19 -16.66
CA SER A 9 -10.08 -20.48 -15.59
C SER A 9 -9.75 -19.73 -14.30
N ASP A 10 -10.66 -19.81 -13.33
CA ASP A 10 -10.44 -19.23 -12.00
C ASP A 10 -9.39 -20.04 -11.22
N GLU A 11 -9.29 -21.34 -11.45
CA GLU A 11 -8.25 -22.21 -10.87
C GLU A 11 -6.85 -21.76 -11.29
N ASP A 12 -6.68 -21.29 -12.55
CA ASP A 12 -5.42 -20.72 -13.02
C ASP A 12 -5.01 -19.47 -12.22
N ARG A 13 -5.98 -18.60 -11.98
CA ARG A 13 -5.75 -17.37 -11.21
C ARG A 13 -5.40 -17.68 -9.76
N TRP A 14 -6.11 -18.63 -9.15
CA TRP A 14 -5.79 -19.06 -7.79
C TRP A 14 -4.39 -19.69 -7.72
N GLU A 15 -4.04 -20.57 -8.64
CA GLU A 15 -2.70 -21.17 -8.69
C GLU A 15 -1.62 -20.09 -8.86
N PHE A 16 -1.86 -19.09 -9.70
CA PHE A 16 -0.92 -17.97 -9.88
C PHE A 16 -0.75 -17.17 -8.60
N LEU A 17 -1.83 -16.81 -7.92
CA LEU A 17 -1.80 -16.03 -6.66
C LEU A 17 -1.07 -16.79 -5.54
N GLU A 18 -1.30 -18.08 -5.40
CA GLU A 18 -0.58 -18.90 -4.42
C GLU A 18 0.92 -18.95 -4.73
N LEU A 19 1.30 -19.20 -5.98
CA LEU A 19 2.69 -19.18 -6.40
C LEU A 19 3.34 -17.80 -6.22
N MET A 20 2.61 -16.73 -6.51
CA MET A 20 3.08 -15.36 -6.32
C MET A 20 3.37 -15.09 -4.85
N ARG A 21 2.44 -15.43 -3.96
CA ARG A 21 2.63 -15.30 -2.51
C ARG A 21 3.87 -16.06 -2.04
N ASP A 22 4.01 -17.33 -2.44
CA ASP A 22 5.12 -18.18 -2.01
C ASP A 22 6.47 -17.66 -2.55
N CYS A 23 6.53 -17.29 -3.83
CA CYS A 23 7.76 -16.77 -4.44
C CYS A 23 8.18 -15.43 -3.85
N CYS A 24 7.23 -14.52 -3.60
CA CYS A 24 7.51 -13.22 -3.00
C CYS A 24 7.90 -13.36 -1.52
N HIS A 25 7.21 -14.21 -0.76
CA HIS A 25 7.55 -14.50 0.62
C HIS A 25 8.98 -15.05 0.77
N ASP A 26 9.34 -16.08 -0.02
CA ASP A 26 10.67 -16.67 0.00
C ASP A 26 11.79 -15.69 -0.36
N ALA A 27 11.47 -14.72 -1.22
CA ALA A 27 12.40 -13.68 -1.66
C ALA A 27 12.36 -12.42 -0.80
N GLN A 28 11.52 -12.35 0.24
CA GLN A 28 11.30 -11.17 1.09
C GLN A 28 10.81 -9.94 0.30
N VAL A 29 10.07 -10.18 -0.76
CA VAL A 29 9.41 -9.15 -1.57
C VAL A 29 7.97 -8.98 -1.08
N THR A 30 7.58 -7.75 -0.78
CA THR A 30 6.22 -7.45 -0.33
C THR A 30 5.31 -7.13 -1.51
N ILE A 31 4.15 -7.76 -1.57
CA ILE A 31 3.13 -7.50 -2.58
C ILE A 31 2.27 -6.33 -2.08
N VAL A 32 2.30 -5.20 -2.76
CA VAL A 32 1.54 -3.99 -2.39
C VAL A 32 0.19 -3.97 -3.08
N ALA A 33 0.15 -4.19 -4.41
CA ALA A 33 -1.09 -4.28 -5.17
C ALA A 33 -0.94 -5.27 -6.33
N TRP A 34 -2.06 -5.84 -6.78
CA TRP A 34 -2.08 -6.78 -7.88
C TRP A 34 -3.41 -6.74 -8.63
N CYS A 35 -3.36 -7.03 -9.92
CA CYS A 35 -4.51 -7.29 -10.78
C CYS A 35 -4.18 -8.40 -11.78
N LEU A 36 -5.08 -9.37 -11.94
CA LEU A 36 -4.96 -10.46 -12.89
C LEU A 36 -6.01 -10.29 -14.00
N MET A 37 -5.57 -9.89 -15.18
CA MET A 37 -6.41 -9.86 -16.37
C MET A 37 -6.31 -11.19 -17.13
N GLY A 38 -7.10 -11.39 -18.18
CA GLY A 38 -7.07 -12.66 -18.91
C GLY A 38 -5.73 -12.97 -19.59
N ASP A 39 -5.00 -11.95 -20.00
CA ASP A 39 -3.81 -12.00 -20.85
C ASP A 39 -2.58 -11.30 -20.27
N HIS A 40 -2.71 -10.64 -19.13
CA HIS A 40 -1.60 -9.99 -18.43
C HIS A 40 -1.81 -9.93 -16.90
N VAL A 41 -0.77 -9.54 -16.20
CA VAL A 41 -0.74 -9.36 -14.75
C VAL A 41 0.00 -8.08 -14.46
N ASP A 42 -0.59 -7.21 -13.65
CA ASP A 42 0.05 -6.04 -13.11
C ASP A 42 0.25 -6.13 -11.60
N LEU A 43 1.45 -5.77 -11.17
CA LEU A 43 1.88 -5.89 -9.78
C LEU A 43 2.57 -4.61 -9.32
N VAL A 44 2.30 -4.20 -8.09
CA VAL A 44 3.14 -3.25 -7.34
C VAL A 44 3.83 -4.03 -6.23
N LEU A 45 5.15 -4.05 -6.28
CA LEU A 45 5.99 -4.81 -5.37
C LEU A 45 6.94 -3.87 -4.62
N LEU A 46 7.20 -4.17 -3.36
CA LEU A 46 8.21 -3.49 -2.55
C LEU A 46 9.36 -4.45 -2.29
N ASP A 47 10.55 -4.07 -2.72
CA ASP A 47 11.75 -4.90 -2.68
C ASP A 47 12.94 -4.10 -2.15
N TYR A 48 13.39 -4.44 -0.97
CA TYR A 48 14.53 -3.77 -0.33
C TYR A 48 15.88 -4.47 -0.59
N GLU A 49 15.84 -5.72 -1.08
CA GLU A 49 17.01 -6.60 -1.18
C GLU A 49 17.42 -6.90 -2.64
N ASP A 50 16.75 -6.27 -3.62
CA ASP A 50 16.91 -6.51 -5.07
C ASP A 50 16.66 -7.98 -5.49
N ASN A 51 15.71 -8.63 -4.83
CA ASN A 51 15.35 -10.03 -5.05
C ASN A 51 14.15 -10.21 -5.99
N MET A 52 13.44 -9.14 -6.35
CA MET A 52 12.22 -9.17 -7.17
C MET A 52 12.44 -9.91 -8.49
N SER A 53 13.58 -9.68 -9.17
CA SER A 53 13.85 -10.31 -10.46
C SER A 53 13.90 -11.82 -10.36
N ALA A 54 14.50 -12.37 -9.29
CA ALA A 54 14.57 -13.80 -9.04
C ALA A 54 13.18 -14.38 -8.66
N ALA A 55 12.43 -13.66 -7.83
CA ALA A 55 11.07 -14.03 -7.45
C ALA A 55 10.15 -14.13 -8.68
N MET A 56 10.15 -13.10 -9.52
CA MET A 56 9.34 -13.05 -10.74
C MET A 56 9.74 -14.12 -11.75
N GLN A 57 11.04 -14.35 -11.95
CA GLN A 57 11.49 -15.42 -12.83
C GLN A 57 11.01 -16.78 -12.35
N ARG A 58 11.14 -17.09 -11.06
CA ARG A 58 10.67 -18.33 -10.46
C ARG A 58 9.16 -18.51 -10.60
N LEU A 59 8.39 -17.46 -10.30
CA LEU A 59 6.93 -17.42 -10.44
C LEU A 59 6.51 -17.75 -11.87
N LEU A 60 6.96 -16.95 -12.84
CA LEU A 60 6.54 -17.06 -14.22
C LEU A 60 6.94 -18.41 -14.85
N LEU A 61 8.16 -18.91 -14.58
CA LEU A 61 8.61 -20.21 -15.08
C LEU A 61 7.80 -21.36 -14.46
N THR A 62 7.52 -21.31 -13.16
CA THR A 62 6.79 -22.37 -12.47
C THR A 62 5.34 -22.40 -12.97
N TYR A 63 4.69 -21.26 -13.03
CA TYR A 63 3.33 -21.15 -13.53
C TYR A 63 3.21 -21.62 -14.98
N ALA A 64 4.08 -21.13 -15.88
CA ALA A 64 4.05 -21.52 -17.30
C ALA A 64 4.22 -23.04 -17.49
N ARG A 65 5.09 -23.70 -16.72
CA ARG A 65 5.26 -25.16 -16.77
C ARG A 65 4.01 -25.90 -16.33
N ARG A 66 3.35 -25.44 -15.25
CA ARG A 66 2.13 -26.06 -14.72
C ARG A 66 0.97 -25.86 -15.67
N PHE A 67 0.79 -24.62 -16.17
CA PHE A 67 -0.24 -24.26 -17.13
C PHE A 67 -0.10 -25.09 -18.42
N ASN A 68 1.09 -25.14 -19.03
CA ASN A 68 1.34 -25.91 -20.25
C ASN A 68 1.09 -27.41 -20.05
N LYS A 69 1.51 -27.97 -18.91
CA LYS A 69 1.26 -29.37 -18.58
C LYS A 69 -0.24 -29.67 -18.47
N ARG A 70 -1.01 -28.80 -17.82
CA ARG A 70 -2.45 -28.96 -17.64
C ARG A 70 -3.21 -28.83 -18.95
N THR A 71 -2.85 -27.84 -19.78
CA THR A 71 -3.56 -27.52 -21.04
C THR A 71 -3.06 -28.32 -22.26
N GLY A 72 -2.02 -29.14 -22.08
CA GLY A 72 -1.39 -29.86 -23.20
C GLY A 72 -0.64 -28.95 -24.19
N ARG A 73 -0.37 -27.69 -23.81
CA ARG A 73 0.34 -26.72 -24.65
C ARG A 73 1.85 -26.90 -24.57
N SER A 74 2.52 -26.45 -25.62
CA SER A 74 3.97 -26.35 -25.69
C SER A 74 4.40 -24.96 -26.13
N GLY A 75 5.57 -24.50 -25.67
CA GLY A 75 6.11 -23.19 -26.01
C GLY A 75 6.00 -22.19 -24.88
N CYS A 76 6.33 -20.92 -25.18
CA CYS A 76 6.36 -19.84 -24.21
C CYS A 76 4.95 -19.34 -23.90
N LEU A 77 4.56 -19.36 -22.64
CA LEU A 77 3.28 -18.77 -22.20
C LEU A 77 3.39 -17.24 -22.13
N PHE A 78 4.46 -16.72 -21.54
CA PHE A 78 4.75 -15.29 -21.48
C PHE A 78 5.69 -14.95 -22.64
N ARG A 79 5.18 -14.21 -23.64
CA ARG A 79 5.93 -13.89 -24.87
C ARG A 79 7.08 -12.92 -24.61
N GLU A 80 6.89 -12.02 -23.67
CA GLU A 80 7.83 -10.96 -23.32
C GLU A 80 8.33 -11.14 -21.89
N ARG A 81 9.48 -10.54 -21.59
CA ARG A 81 9.94 -10.43 -20.22
C ARG A 81 9.03 -9.45 -19.49
N PHE A 82 8.86 -9.64 -18.19
CA PHE A 82 8.18 -8.64 -17.38
C PHE A 82 8.91 -7.29 -17.49
N GLU A 83 8.13 -6.25 -17.72
CA GLU A 83 8.62 -4.88 -17.65
C GLU A 83 8.63 -4.43 -16.20
N ARG A 84 9.62 -3.63 -15.82
CA ARG A 84 9.67 -3.05 -14.50
C ARG A 84 9.90 -1.55 -14.59
N CYS A 85 9.20 -0.81 -13.74
CA CYS A 85 9.41 0.61 -13.51
C CYS A 85 9.73 0.81 -12.04
N SER A 86 10.83 1.52 -11.73
CA SER A 86 11.13 1.92 -10.36
C SER A 86 10.23 3.07 -9.93
N LEU A 87 9.72 2.99 -8.69
CA LEU A 87 8.86 4.00 -8.09
C LEU A 87 9.60 4.62 -6.92
N ASP A 88 10.03 5.88 -7.07
CA ASP A 88 10.92 6.54 -6.13
C ASP A 88 10.19 7.44 -5.14
N THR A 89 8.91 7.71 -5.38
CA THR A 89 8.09 8.61 -4.56
C THR A 89 6.76 7.99 -4.19
N ASP A 90 6.20 8.39 -3.03
CA ASP A 90 4.87 7.98 -2.59
C ASP A 90 3.80 8.27 -3.66
N ARG A 91 3.90 9.41 -4.35
CA ARG A 91 2.99 9.75 -5.46
C ARG A 91 3.04 8.71 -6.59
N GLN A 92 4.24 8.31 -7.02
CA GLN A 92 4.40 7.28 -8.06
C GLN A 92 3.82 5.94 -7.61
N VAL A 93 4.01 5.57 -6.33
CA VAL A 93 3.41 4.35 -5.78
C VAL A 93 1.88 4.44 -5.76
N MET A 94 1.31 5.58 -5.34
CA MET A 94 -0.14 5.80 -5.36
C MET A 94 -0.70 5.71 -6.78
N GLU A 95 -0.02 6.31 -7.77
CA GLU A 95 -0.39 6.26 -9.18
C GLU A 95 -0.32 4.83 -9.74
N ALA A 96 0.72 4.07 -9.38
CA ALA A 96 0.86 2.68 -9.78
C ALA A 96 -0.24 1.79 -9.17
N VAL A 97 -0.54 1.95 -7.87
CA VAL A 97 -1.65 1.25 -7.20
C VAL A 97 -2.98 1.55 -7.90
N ARG A 98 -3.23 2.83 -8.22
CA ARG A 98 -4.43 3.22 -8.97
C ARG A 98 -4.47 2.57 -10.36
N SER A 99 -3.36 2.62 -11.11
CA SER A 99 -3.28 2.03 -12.46
C SER A 99 -3.61 0.54 -12.42
N VAL A 100 -2.97 -0.22 -11.53
CA VAL A 100 -3.24 -1.65 -11.34
C VAL A 100 -4.71 -1.93 -11.02
N HIS A 101 -5.35 -1.10 -10.21
CA HIS A 101 -6.77 -1.28 -9.88
C HIS A 101 -7.72 -0.79 -11.00
N ALA A 102 -7.25 0.06 -11.91
CA ALA A 102 -8.05 0.55 -13.03
C ALA A 102 -8.08 -0.40 -14.24
N ASP A 103 -7.15 -1.37 -14.35
CA ASP A 103 -7.08 -2.32 -15.46
C ASP A 103 -8.43 -2.94 -15.85
N PRO A 104 -9.27 -3.42 -14.91
CA PRO A 104 -10.58 -3.94 -15.26
C PRO A 104 -11.48 -2.90 -15.94
N GLN A 105 -11.40 -1.64 -15.53
CA GLN A 105 -12.18 -0.54 -16.11
C GLN A 105 -11.71 -0.23 -17.53
N ASP A 106 -10.40 -0.21 -17.77
CA ASP A 106 -9.81 -0.02 -19.10
C ASP A 106 -10.18 -1.15 -20.07
N ALA A 107 -10.39 -2.36 -19.53
CA ALA A 107 -10.94 -3.50 -20.26
C ALA A 107 -12.48 -3.48 -20.39
N GLY A 108 -13.17 -2.42 -19.93
CA GLY A 108 -14.62 -2.26 -20.03
C GLY A 108 -15.43 -2.91 -18.89
N ILE A 109 -14.78 -3.31 -17.80
CA ILE A 109 -15.43 -3.83 -16.59
C ILE A 109 -15.72 -2.67 -15.64
N ASN A 110 -16.96 -2.19 -15.61
CA ASN A 110 -17.34 -0.92 -14.97
C ASN A 110 -17.35 -0.90 -13.43
N LEU A 111 -17.17 -2.05 -12.76
CA LEU A 111 -17.25 -2.15 -11.31
C LEU A 111 -15.97 -2.76 -10.75
N ILE A 112 -14.92 -1.95 -10.65
CA ILE A 112 -13.60 -2.41 -10.17
C ILE A 112 -13.67 -2.96 -8.75
N GLU A 113 -14.54 -2.41 -7.92
CA GLU A 113 -14.77 -2.87 -6.54
C GLU A 113 -15.37 -4.29 -6.47
N ARG A 114 -15.94 -4.79 -7.56
CA ARG A 114 -16.50 -6.14 -7.67
C ARG A 114 -15.63 -7.08 -8.50
N TYR A 115 -14.52 -6.58 -9.05
CA TYR A 115 -13.62 -7.43 -9.80
C TYR A 115 -12.85 -8.35 -8.83
N PRO A 116 -13.06 -9.69 -8.91
CA PRO A 116 -12.55 -10.59 -7.88
C PRO A 116 -11.03 -10.83 -7.98
N TRP A 117 -10.44 -10.49 -9.12
CA TRP A 117 -9.05 -10.77 -9.45
C TRP A 117 -8.17 -9.53 -9.32
N SER A 118 -8.40 -8.75 -8.26
CA SER A 118 -7.60 -7.57 -7.92
C SER A 118 -7.53 -7.40 -6.40
N SER A 119 -6.45 -6.79 -5.92
CA SER A 119 -6.26 -6.47 -4.50
C SER A 119 -7.14 -5.33 -4.00
N PHE A 120 -7.93 -4.69 -4.85
CA PHE A 120 -8.78 -3.56 -4.45
C PHE A 120 -9.70 -3.90 -3.26
N ALA A 121 -10.39 -5.05 -3.34
CA ALA A 121 -11.28 -5.50 -2.27
C ALA A 121 -10.52 -5.89 -0.99
N GLU A 122 -9.27 -6.38 -1.09
CA GLU A 122 -8.42 -6.66 0.07
C GLU A 122 -8.10 -5.36 0.83
N HIS A 123 -7.75 -4.31 0.10
CA HIS A 123 -7.45 -3.00 0.68
C HIS A 123 -8.67 -2.37 1.35
N LEU A 124 -9.87 -2.51 0.78
CA LEU A 124 -11.10 -2.00 1.40
C LEU A 124 -11.40 -2.64 2.75
N ARG A 125 -11.28 -3.97 2.86
CA ARG A 125 -11.54 -4.71 4.10
C ARG A 125 -10.69 -4.25 5.28
N VAL A 126 -9.46 -3.84 5.01
CA VAL A 126 -8.55 -3.32 6.05
C VAL A 126 -9.06 -2.01 6.64
N TYR A 127 -9.61 -1.15 5.82
CA TYR A 127 -10.20 0.10 6.31
C TYR A 127 -11.47 -0.13 7.12
N ASP A 128 -12.18 -1.23 6.87
CA ASP A 128 -13.37 -1.65 7.65
C ASP A 128 -13.01 -2.28 9.00
N GLY A 129 -11.72 -2.45 9.29
CA GLY A 129 -11.20 -2.96 10.56
C GLY A 129 -11.19 -4.49 10.66
N ASP A 130 -11.35 -5.18 9.56
CA ASP A 130 -11.26 -6.66 9.49
C ASP A 130 -9.79 -7.11 9.29
N GLU A 131 -8.98 -6.90 10.34
CA GLU A 131 -7.57 -7.30 10.33
C GLU A 131 -7.37 -8.80 10.17
N ALA A 132 -8.33 -9.62 10.59
CA ALA A 132 -8.22 -11.08 10.50
C ALA A 132 -8.38 -11.56 9.04
N ASP A 133 -9.27 -10.94 8.28
CA ASP A 133 -9.51 -11.27 6.87
C ASP A 133 -8.46 -10.59 5.96
N ALA A 134 -7.98 -9.42 6.35
CA ALA A 134 -6.88 -8.73 5.67
C ALA A 134 -5.59 -9.56 5.61
N ARG A 135 -5.29 -10.32 6.67
CA ARG A 135 -4.14 -11.24 6.73
C ARG A 135 -4.29 -12.48 5.85
N ARG A 136 -5.48 -12.75 5.33
CA ARG A 136 -5.76 -13.85 4.38
C ARG A 136 -5.59 -13.40 2.93
N GLY A 137 -5.43 -12.11 2.69
CA GLY A 137 -5.15 -11.55 1.37
C GLY A 137 -3.77 -11.94 0.84
N PHE A 138 -3.55 -11.63 -0.41
CA PHE A 138 -2.26 -11.84 -1.09
C PHE A 138 -1.38 -10.59 -1.02
N SER A 139 -1.94 -9.41 -0.75
CA SER A 139 -1.22 -8.15 -0.58
C SER A 139 -0.98 -7.80 0.89
N ASP A 140 0.07 -7.03 1.15
CA ASP A 140 0.25 -6.34 2.44
C ASP A 140 -0.45 -4.98 2.39
N PRO A 141 -1.59 -4.86 3.08
CA PRO A 141 -2.36 -3.63 3.03
C PRO A 141 -1.76 -2.47 3.84
N SER A 142 -0.74 -2.73 4.66
CA SER A 142 -0.15 -1.69 5.51
C SER A 142 0.45 -0.55 4.69
N CYS A 143 1.11 -0.86 3.58
CA CYS A 143 1.66 0.14 2.66
C CYS A 143 0.56 1.06 2.09
N VAL A 144 -0.59 0.48 1.71
CA VAL A 144 -1.71 1.24 1.15
C VAL A 144 -2.39 2.09 2.24
N LEU A 145 -2.57 1.54 3.45
CA LEU A 145 -3.05 2.29 4.61
C LEU A 145 -2.16 3.50 4.93
N GLU A 146 -0.86 3.30 4.90
CA GLU A 146 0.10 4.36 5.13
C GLU A 146 0.04 5.45 4.06
N LEU A 147 -0.06 5.07 2.79
CA LEU A 147 -0.07 5.99 1.66
C LEU A 147 -1.36 6.81 1.57
N PHE A 148 -2.51 6.17 1.63
CA PHE A 148 -3.80 6.84 1.41
C PHE A 148 -4.47 7.33 2.68
N GLY A 149 -4.11 6.80 3.81
CA GLY A 149 -4.55 7.27 5.12
C GLY A 149 -6.01 7.05 5.47
N SER A 150 -6.90 6.86 4.52
CA SER A 150 -8.30 6.52 4.79
C SER A 150 -8.93 5.81 3.58
N ALA A 151 -9.94 4.98 3.85
CA ALA A 151 -10.74 4.32 2.79
C ALA A 151 -11.31 5.35 1.80
N LYS A 152 -11.79 6.48 2.31
CA LYS A 152 -12.36 7.53 1.47
C LYS A 152 -11.36 8.08 0.46
N VAL A 153 -10.13 8.38 0.89
CA VAL A 153 -9.07 8.86 0.00
C VAL A 153 -8.65 7.77 -0.97
N PHE A 154 -8.46 6.53 -0.51
CA PHE A 154 -8.13 5.39 -1.34
C PHE A 154 -9.17 5.15 -2.45
N ILE A 155 -10.45 5.02 -2.09
CA ILE A 155 -11.55 4.79 -3.04
C ILE A 155 -11.60 5.92 -4.06
N ALA A 156 -11.61 7.16 -3.59
CA ALA A 156 -11.73 8.33 -4.42
C ALA A 156 -10.57 8.46 -5.41
N TYR A 157 -9.35 8.20 -4.95
CA TYR A 157 -8.17 8.23 -5.80
C TYR A 157 -8.18 7.08 -6.83
N SER A 158 -8.53 5.87 -6.40
CA SER A 158 -8.60 4.69 -7.27
C SER A 158 -9.68 4.80 -8.35
N LEU A 159 -10.79 5.48 -8.05
CA LEU A 159 -11.89 5.71 -9.01
C LEU A 159 -11.70 6.99 -9.87
N SER A 160 -10.68 7.80 -9.57
CA SER A 160 -10.42 9.02 -10.35
C SER A 160 -9.77 8.69 -11.69
N THR A 161 -10.20 9.38 -12.74
CA THR A 161 -9.51 9.31 -14.04
C THR A 161 -8.24 10.16 -14.00
N PRO A 162 -7.18 9.81 -14.79
CA PRO A 162 -5.93 10.57 -14.85
C PRO A 162 -6.14 12.06 -15.18
N ASP A 163 -7.15 12.35 -16.01
CA ASP A 163 -7.38 13.68 -16.61
C ASP A 163 -8.55 14.48 -16.01
N GLY A 164 -9.31 13.94 -15.04
CA GLY A 164 -10.55 14.62 -14.66
C GLY A 164 -11.19 14.24 -13.33
N GLY A 165 -10.44 13.75 -12.36
CA GLY A 165 -11.00 13.49 -11.03
C GLY A 165 -11.58 14.77 -10.38
N ASP A 166 -12.57 14.59 -9.51
CA ASP A 166 -13.18 15.67 -8.72
C ASP A 166 -12.08 16.56 -8.10
N PRO A 167 -12.06 17.87 -8.36
CA PRO A 167 -11.06 18.78 -7.80
C PRO A 167 -10.95 18.67 -6.28
N ALA A 168 -12.07 18.53 -5.57
CA ALA A 168 -12.10 18.38 -4.12
C ALA A 168 -11.38 17.08 -3.66
N MET A 169 -11.34 16.07 -4.52
CA MET A 169 -10.69 14.82 -4.23
C MET A 169 -9.17 14.90 -4.48
N ARG A 170 -8.76 15.62 -5.54
CA ARG A 170 -7.35 15.96 -5.77
C ARG A 170 -6.78 16.74 -4.60
N ASP A 171 -7.50 17.75 -4.12
CA ASP A 171 -7.08 18.56 -2.98
C ASP A 171 -6.92 17.72 -1.70
N LEU A 172 -7.79 16.72 -1.48
CA LEU A 172 -7.66 15.81 -0.34
C LEU A 172 -6.42 14.93 -0.44
N VAL A 173 -6.11 14.41 -1.61
CA VAL A 173 -4.91 13.58 -1.84
C VAL A 173 -3.65 14.43 -1.68
N GLU A 174 -3.61 15.61 -2.30
CA GLU A 174 -2.49 16.55 -2.20
C GLU A 174 -2.22 16.93 -0.74
N MET A 175 -3.27 17.30 0.00
CA MET A 175 -3.17 17.62 1.43
C MET A 175 -2.66 16.43 2.27
N GLU A 176 -3.04 15.20 1.93
CA GLU A 176 -2.57 14.01 2.64
C GLU A 176 -1.09 13.70 2.34
N LEU A 177 -0.68 13.88 1.08
CA LEU A 177 0.73 13.76 0.68
C LEU A 177 1.61 14.82 1.36
N GLU A 178 1.17 16.08 1.38
CA GLU A 178 1.88 17.17 2.07
C GLU A 178 2.04 16.88 3.56
N ARG A 179 0.99 16.38 4.22
CA ARG A 179 1.05 15.99 5.63
C ARG A 179 2.04 14.87 5.87
N ARG A 180 2.09 13.89 4.98
CA ARG A 180 3.03 12.77 5.09
C ARG A 180 4.49 13.23 4.93
N VAL A 181 4.76 14.06 3.92
CA VAL A 181 6.07 14.67 3.71
C VAL A 181 6.50 15.46 4.96
N PHE A 182 5.61 16.29 5.49
CA PHE A 182 5.88 17.04 6.71
C PHE A 182 6.20 16.14 7.91
N ALA A 183 5.42 15.06 8.10
CA ALA A 183 5.64 14.12 9.20
C ALA A 183 6.99 13.40 9.08
N ASP A 184 7.39 13.02 7.87
CA ASP A 184 8.66 12.36 7.59
C ASP A 184 9.85 13.31 7.81
N GLU A 185 9.77 14.55 7.33
CA GLU A 185 10.79 15.57 7.55
C GLU A 185 10.98 15.90 9.03
N LEU A 186 9.87 16.03 9.77
CA LEU A 186 9.91 16.27 11.21
C LEU A 186 10.56 15.10 11.95
N ALA A 187 10.22 13.86 11.62
CA ALA A 187 10.83 12.68 12.21
C ALA A 187 12.33 12.60 11.90
N LYS A 188 12.73 12.84 10.64
CA LYS A 188 14.14 12.92 10.22
C LYS A 188 14.90 14.01 10.97
N GLY A 189 14.30 15.17 11.15
CA GLY A 189 14.87 16.26 11.96
C GLY A 189 15.11 15.87 13.44
N CYS A 190 14.35 14.90 13.94
CA CYS A 190 14.56 14.30 15.27
C CYS A 190 15.52 13.09 15.26
N GLY A 191 16.16 12.79 14.12
CA GLY A 191 17.12 11.69 13.99
C GLY A 191 16.48 10.30 13.94
N VAL A 192 15.20 10.19 13.50
CA VAL A 192 14.48 8.92 13.41
C VAL A 192 13.66 8.87 12.10
N ALA A 193 13.67 7.72 11.43
CA ALA A 193 12.76 7.52 10.31
C ALA A 193 11.31 7.39 10.81
N LEU A 194 10.34 7.95 10.07
CA LEU A 194 8.93 7.99 10.48
C LEU A 194 8.40 6.60 10.86
N GLN A 195 8.70 5.58 10.07
CA GLN A 195 8.28 4.19 10.28
C GLN A 195 8.92 3.53 11.53
N ARG A 196 10.02 4.11 12.03
CA ARG A 196 10.75 3.62 13.22
C ARG A 196 10.46 4.40 14.50
N VAL A 197 9.59 5.41 14.42
CA VAL A 197 9.25 6.26 15.60
C VAL A 197 8.71 5.41 16.76
N LYS A 198 7.92 4.38 16.49
CA LYS A 198 7.39 3.47 17.51
C LYS A 198 8.48 2.77 18.31
N ALA A 199 9.57 2.37 17.65
CA ALA A 199 10.72 1.68 18.26
C ALA A 199 11.78 2.65 18.79
N ALA A 200 11.66 3.95 18.53
CA ALA A 200 12.63 4.96 18.95
C ALA A 200 12.64 5.15 20.49
N PRO A 201 13.77 5.63 21.06
CA PRO A 201 13.84 6.00 22.47
C PRO A 201 12.72 6.95 22.88
N PRO A 202 12.19 6.83 24.12
CA PRO A 202 11.05 7.63 24.58
C PRO A 202 11.22 9.13 24.40
N ALA A 203 12.41 9.67 24.54
CA ALA A 203 12.70 11.09 24.36
C ALA A 203 12.47 11.52 22.90
N GLN A 204 13.07 10.84 21.92
CA GLN A 204 12.91 11.14 20.50
C GLN A 204 11.46 10.93 20.06
N ARG A 205 10.87 9.78 20.42
CA ARG A 205 9.48 9.47 20.14
C ARG A 205 8.52 10.56 20.62
N ASN A 206 8.70 11.05 21.85
CA ASN A 206 7.84 12.07 22.42
C ASN A 206 7.99 13.41 21.69
N ILE A 207 9.21 13.77 21.26
CA ILE A 207 9.46 15.00 20.48
C ILE A 207 8.68 14.93 19.16
N VAL A 208 8.76 13.81 18.44
CA VAL A 208 8.02 13.63 17.16
C VAL A 208 6.51 13.73 17.38
N ILE A 209 5.96 13.03 18.40
CA ILE A 209 4.52 13.07 18.70
C ILE A 209 4.06 14.49 19.01
N LEU A 210 4.80 15.19 19.83
CA LEU A 210 4.45 16.57 20.24
C LEU A 210 4.60 17.54 19.06
N GLY A 211 5.64 17.40 18.23
CA GLY A 211 5.83 18.21 17.04
C GLY A 211 4.71 18.02 16.01
N LEU A 212 4.28 16.78 15.77
CA LEU A 212 3.13 16.49 14.90
C LEU A 212 1.84 17.09 15.47
N HIS A 213 1.62 16.96 16.78
CA HIS A 213 0.43 17.54 17.42
C HIS A 213 0.43 19.08 17.33
N ASP A 214 1.57 19.72 17.53
CA ASP A 214 1.73 21.18 17.44
C ASP A 214 1.50 21.68 15.98
N ALA A 215 1.82 20.84 14.99
CA ALA A 215 1.53 21.08 13.58
C ALA A 215 0.05 20.79 13.18
N GLY A 216 -0.81 20.49 14.17
CA GLY A 216 -2.25 20.31 13.93
C GLY A 216 -2.67 18.88 13.57
N PHE A 217 -1.79 17.89 13.70
CA PHE A 217 -2.17 16.49 13.49
C PHE A 217 -3.04 15.99 14.63
N THR A 218 -4.14 15.34 14.28
CA THR A 218 -4.97 14.65 15.27
C THR A 218 -4.25 13.43 15.84
N VAL A 219 -4.64 12.99 17.02
CA VAL A 219 -4.06 11.79 17.66
C VAL A 219 -4.22 10.54 16.80
N ARG A 220 -5.30 10.43 16.00
CA ARG A 220 -5.49 9.33 15.04
C ARG A 220 -4.51 9.41 13.87
N GLN A 221 -4.22 10.61 13.36
CA GLN A 221 -3.21 10.79 12.32
C GLN A 221 -1.81 10.46 12.86
N ILE A 222 -1.48 10.89 14.09
CA ILE A 222 -0.22 10.55 14.74
C ILE A 222 -0.07 9.02 14.88
N GLU A 223 -1.12 8.31 15.32
CA GLU A 223 -1.14 6.85 15.38
C GLU A 223 -0.84 6.23 14.02
N ARG A 224 -1.52 6.70 12.98
CA ARG A 224 -1.36 6.22 11.61
C ARG A 224 0.06 6.40 11.06
N TYR A 225 0.65 7.60 11.22
CA TYR A 225 1.97 7.90 10.68
C TYR A 225 3.11 7.27 11.49
N THR A 226 2.96 7.07 12.78
CA THR A 226 4.05 6.63 13.67
C THR A 226 3.88 5.20 14.19
N GLY A 227 2.74 4.56 13.97
CA GLY A 227 2.37 3.26 14.55
C GLY A 227 2.23 3.26 16.07
N ILE A 228 2.23 4.45 16.72
CA ILE A 228 2.08 4.58 18.17
C ILE A 228 0.59 4.64 18.49
N SER A 229 0.12 3.78 19.40
CA SER A 229 -1.29 3.71 19.74
C SER A 229 -1.86 5.07 20.18
N LYS A 230 -3.10 5.33 19.76
CA LYS A 230 -3.88 6.51 20.13
C LYS A 230 -3.84 6.82 21.62
N SER A 231 -3.94 5.79 22.46
CA SER A 231 -3.88 5.93 23.93
C SER A 231 -2.53 6.46 24.40
N THR A 232 -1.43 5.97 23.84
CA THR A 232 -0.07 6.42 24.15
C THR A 232 0.16 7.84 23.68
N ALA A 233 -0.18 8.17 22.43
CA ALA A 233 -0.06 9.51 21.88
C ALA A 233 -0.89 10.52 22.69
N SER A 234 -2.16 10.20 23.00
CA SER A 234 -3.03 11.02 23.86
C SER A 234 -2.44 11.28 25.24
N ARG A 235 -1.82 10.26 25.86
CA ARG A 235 -1.18 10.39 27.17
C ARG A 235 0.00 11.36 27.12
N ILE A 236 0.84 11.28 26.08
CA ILE A 236 2.01 12.15 25.90
C ILE A 236 1.56 13.61 25.72
N VAL A 237 0.58 13.85 24.85
CA VAL A 237 0.03 15.20 24.61
C VAL A 237 -0.56 15.79 25.89
N ARG A 238 -1.37 15.03 26.62
CA ARG A 238 -1.98 15.48 27.89
C ARG A 238 -0.95 15.72 29.00
N ALA A 239 0.12 14.92 29.05
CA ALA A 239 1.18 15.13 30.05
C ALA A 239 1.86 16.49 29.87
N ARG A 240 2.16 16.89 28.62
CA ARG A 240 2.73 18.21 28.30
C ARG A 240 1.79 19.35 28.70
N ALA A 241 0.49 19.25 28.41
CA ALA A 241 -0.50 20.25 28.78
C ALA A 241 -0.56 20.47 30.30
N ARG A 242 -0.44 19.41 31.12
CA ARG A 242 -0.40 19.49 32.58
C ARG A 242 0.87 20.16 33.11
N THR A 243 1.99 19.98 32.41
CA THR A 243 3.26 20.60 32.82
C THR A 243 3.27 22.10 32.52
N ALA A 244 2.70 22.51 31.38
CA ALA A 244 2.57 23.92 31.02
C ALA A 244 1.67 24.71 32.01
N VAL A 245 0.56 24.13 32.45
CA VAL A 245 -0.33 24.76 33.45
C VAL A 245 0.32 24.92 34.83
N ARG A 246 1.27 24.04 35.20
CA ARG A 246 1.98 24.16 36.50
C ARG A 246 3.06 25.22 36.51
N THR A 247 3.61 25.61 35.38
CA THR A 247 4.63 26.64 35.25
C THR A 247 4.03 28.05 35.27
N ASP A 248 2.79 28.23 34.80
CA ASP A 248 2.10 29.53 34.86
C ASP A 248 1.45 29.83 36.21
N GLY A 249 1.33 28.84 37.08
CA GLY A 249 0.71 29.00 38.42
C GLY A 249 1.67 29.30 39.56
N SER A 250 2.98 29.57 39.30
CA SER A 250 3.98 29.81 40.37
C SER A 250 4.59 31.21 40.34
N LEU A 251 3.91 32.21 39.82
CA LEU A 251 4.18 33.63 39.93
C LEU A 251 2.92 34.36 40.45
N GLY A 252 2.66 34.18 41.74
CA GLY A 252 1.64 34.90 42.45
C GLY A 252 2.07 34.98 43.91
#